data_f2a12a077b9292574bfe8a735b1027da
#
_entry.id   f2a12a077b9292574bfe8a735b1027da
#
_cell.length_a   1.000
_cell.length_b   1.000
_cell.length_c   1.000
_cell.angle_alpha   90.00
_cell.angle_beta   90.00
_cell.angle_gamma   90.00
#
_symmetry.space_group_name_H-M   'P 1'
#
loop_
_entity.id
_entity.type
_entity.pdbx_description
1 polymer ?
#
loop_
_entity_poly.entity_id
_entity_poly.type
_entity_poly.pdbx_seq_one_letter_code
_entity_poly.pdbx_strand_id
1 'polypeptide(L)'
;MSHPLRWAVVIVRLDPVEGHEQAGTRRVLVVSAEPFHRSGMMTVCPISAQRGEARYPGEVPIPRGHAGQTADAVILCHQVRTISVGRILADEVAGSGVRYVTDPRIRTAVRTALEHHLGLDIPDLADGAA
;
A
#
# COMPACT_ATOMS: atom_id res chain seq x y z
N MET A 1 -16.43 14.25 -0.49
CA MET A 1 -15.90 12.90 -0.48
C MET A 1 -16.23 12.23 0.83
N SER A 2 -16.93 11.15 0.78
CA SER A 2 -17.60 10.64 1.96
C SER A 2 -17.18 9.24 2.37
N HIS A 3 -16.24 8.60 1.69
CA HIS A 3 -15.81 7.26 2.04
C HIS A 3 -14.40 7.28 2.65
N PRO A 4 -14.11 6.34 3.58
CA PRO A 4 -12.78 6.26 4.15
C PRO A 4 -11.78 5.77 3.12
N LEU A 5 -10.52 6.15 3.31
CA LEU A 5 -9.42 5.77 2.43
C LEU A 5 -8.63 4.57 2.95
N ARG A 6 -8.58 4.36 4.26
CA ARG A 6 -7.78 3.26 4.80
C ARG A 6 -8.24 1.92 4.24
N TRP A 7 -7.29 1.12 3.77
CA TRP A 7 -7.49 -0.17 3.11
C TRP A 7 -8.12 -0.07 1.73
N ALA A 8 -8.32 1.14 1.22
CA ALA A 8 -8.80 1.32 -0.16
C ALA A 8 -7.64 1.13 -1.14
N VAL A 9 -7.98 0.61 -2.31
CA VAL A 9 -7.08 0.60 -3.47
C VAL A 9 -7.50 1.76 -4.36
N VAL A 10 -6.58 2.68 -4.59
CA VAL A 10 -6.84 3.86 -5.43
C VAL A 10 -5.78 3.95 -6.52
N ILE A 11 -6.08 4.71 -7.57
CA ILE A 11 -5.15 4.95 -8.67
C ILE A 11 -4.52 6.32 -8.47
N VAL A 12 -3.20 6.35 -8.42
CA VAL A 12 -2.46 7.59 -8.15
C VAL A 12 -1.34 7.78 -9.17
N ARG A 13 -0.83 9.00 -9.24
CA ARG A 13 0.40 9.31 -9.96
C ARG A 13 1.55 9.34 -8.95
N LEU A 14 2.55 8.50 -9.19
CA LEU A 14 3.72 8.40 -8.32
C LEU A 14 4.92 9.23 -8.77
N ASP A 15 4.91 9.75 -9.99
CA ASP A 15 5.99 10.60 -10.50
C ASP A 15 6.03 11.95 -9.76
N PRO A 16 7.21 12.56 -9.62
CA PRO A 16 8.52 12.05 -10.01
C PRO A 16 9.07 11.03 -9.02
N VAL A 17 9.87 10.09 -9.54
CA VAL A 17 10.55 9.06 -8.73
C VAL A 17 11.98 8.92 -9.24
N GLU A 18 12.81 8.22 -8.46
CA GLU A 18 14.19 7.91 -8.82
C GLU A 18 14.50 6.43 -8.67
N GLY A 19 15.42 5.94 -9.48
CA GLY A 19 15.93 4.57 -9.37
C GLY A 19 14.86 3.51 -9.50
N HIS A 20 14.82 2.61 -8.52
CA HIS A 20 13.92 1.47 -8.52
C HIS A 20 12.56 1.73 -7.88
N GLU A 21 12.24 2.99 -7.59
CA GLU A 21 10.92 3.35 -7.09
C GLU A 21 9.84 3.06 -8.12
N GLN A 22 8.69 2.62 -7.66
CA GLN A 22 7.53 2.46 -8.54
C GLN A 22 7.12 3.83 -9.08
N ALA A 23 6.94 3.90 -10.39
CA ALA A 23 6.73 5.15 -11.13
C ALA A 23 5.40 5.13 -11.86
N GLY A 24 5.00 6.31 -12.36
CA GLY A 24 3.86 6.47 -13.21
C GLY A 24 2.53 6.36 -12.51
N THR A 25 1.50 6.01 -13.29
CA THR A 25 0.15 5.78 -12.77
C THR A 25 0.06 4.36 -12.24
N ARG A 26 -0.29 4.21 -10.97
CA ARG A 26 -0.30 2.92 -10.30
C ARG A 26 -1.49 2.79 -9.36
N ARG A 27 -1.93 1.55 -9.18
CA ARG A 27 -2.78 1.21 -8.06
C ARG A 27 -1.93 1.17 -6.80
N VAL A 28 -2.45 1.72 -5.73
CA VAL A 28 -1.80 1.68 -4.42
C VAL A 28 -2.81 1.28 -3.36
N LEU A 29 -2.32 0.64 -2.30
CA LEU A 29 -3.12 0.35 -1.12
C LEU A 29 -2.87 1.44 -0.09
N VAL A 30 -3.92 2.09 0.38
CA VAL A 30 -3.81 3.06 1.46
C VAL A 30 -3.73 2.32 2.80
N VAL A 31 -2.66 2.56 3.55
CA VAL A 31 -2.41 1.84 4.81
C VAL A 31 -2.44 2.75 6.03
N SER A 32 -2.39 4.08 5.84
CA SER A 32 -2.39 5.03 6.96
C SER A 32 -3.71 5.03 7.71
N ALA A 33 -3.64 5.35 9.00
CA ALA A 33 -4.81 5.50 9.84
C ALA A 33 -5.72 6.60 9.30
N GLU A 34 -7.02 6.38 9.33
CA GLU A 34 -7.98 7.30 8.71
C GLU A 34 -7.87 8.74 9.21
N PRO A 35 -7.69 9.02 10.51
CA PRO A 35 -7.57 10.41 10.98
C PRO A 35 -6.40 11.17 10.37
N PHE A 36 -5.33 10.48 9.96
CA PHE A 36 -4.17 11.11 9.33
C PHE A 36 -4.55 11.81 8.03
N HIS A 37 -5.56 11.32 7.33
CA HIS A 37 -5.94 11.84 6.00
C HIS A 37 -6.49 13.26 6.05
N ARG A 38 -6.85 13.76 7.22
CA ARG A 38 -7.24 15.16 7.42
C ARG A 38 -6.09 16.12 7.14
N SER A 39 -4.85 15.64 7.20
CA SER A 39 -3.67 16.43 6.85
C SER A 39 -3.55 16.70 5.35
N GLY A 40 -4.35 16.02 4.52
CA GLY A 40 -4.21 16.05 3.07
C GLY A 40 -3.16 15.07 2.54
N MET A 41 -2.61 14.23 3.42
CA MET A 41 -1.60 13.23 3.09
C MET A 41 -2.14 11.83 3.34
N MET A 42 -1.56 10.85 2.68
CA MET A 42 -1.86 9.43 2.92
C MET A 42 -0.60 8.61 2.72
N THR A 43 -0.49 7.51 3.47
CA THR A 43 0.62 6.58 3.33
C THR A 43 0.14 5.36 2.55
N VAL A 44 0.88 5.00 1.52
CA VAL A 44 0.46 3.99 0.54
C VAL A 44 1.56 2.99 0.25
N CYS A 45 1.14 1.80 -0.17
CA CYS A 45 2.02 0.77 -0.71
C CYS A 45 1.64 0.52 -2.17
N PRO A 46 2.58 0.66 -3.11
CA PRO A 46 2.29 0.37 -4.52
C PRO A 46 1.92 -1.10 -4.73
N ILE A 47 1.11 -1.35 -5.74
CA ILE A 47 0.72 -2.70 -6.14
C ILE A 47 1.31 -2.96 -7.52
N SER A 48 2.00 -4.09 -7.67
CA SER A 48 2.59 -4.49 -8.93
C SER A 48 1.89 -5.74 -9.46
N ALA A 49 1.38 -5.65 -10.69
CA ALA A 49 0.76 -6.79 -11.37
C ALA A 49 1.74 -7.53 -12.30
N GLN A 50 3.04 -7.20 -12.25
CA GLN A 50 4.04 -7.86 -13.08
C GLN A 50 4.32 -9.29 -12.63
N ARG A 51 3.96 -9.63 -11.40
CA ARG A 51 4.06 -10.97 -10.85
C ARG A 51 3.05 -11.14 -9.73
N GLY A 52 2.65 -12.37 -9.47
CA GLY A 52 1.64 -12.68 -8.47
C GLY A 52 2.17 -13.32 -7.19
N GLU A 53 3.50 -13.42 -7.05
CA GLU A 53 4.10 -14.06 -5.88
C GLU A 53 5.12 -13.14 -5.21
N ALA A 54 5.19 -13.23 -3.88
CA ALA A 54 6.14 -12.45 -3.10
C ALA A 54 7.56 -13.01 -3.28
N ARG A 55 8.54 -12.12 -3.42
CA ARG A 55 9.97 -12.46 -3.49
C ARG A 55 10.74 -12.05 -2.26
N TYR A 56 10.18 -11.12 -1.50
CA TYR A 56 10.83 -10.53 -0.32
C TYR A 56 9.83 -10.46 0.83
N PRO A 57 10.31 -10.44 2.08
CA PRO A 57 9.42 -10.32 3.25
C PRO A 57 8.54 -9.06 3.25
N GLY A 58 8.97 -8.01 2.54
CA GLY A 58 8.20 -6.77 2.42
C GLY A 58 7.11 -6.82 1.35
N GLU A 59 6.88 -7.97 0.72
CA GLU A 59 5.89 -8.11 -0.35
C GLU A 59 4.76 -9.03 0.09
N VAL A 60 3.53 -8.62 -0.23
CA VAL A 60 2.33 -9.38 0.15
C VAL A 60 1.50 -9.66 -1.10
N PRO A 61 1.26 -10.94 -1.43
CA PRO A 61 0.38 -11.27 -2.54
C PRO A 61 -1.04 -10.76 -2.32
N ILE A 62 -1.61 -10.23 -3.38
CA ILE A 62 -3.03 -9.89 -3.43
C ILE A 62 -3.63 -10.58 -4.65
N PRO A 63 -4.41 -11.66 -4.45
CA PRO A 63 -4.93 -12.46 -5.54
C PRO A 63 -5.97 -11.70 -6.38
N ARG A 64 -6.13 -12.15 -7.61
CA ARG A 64 -7.20 -11.69 -8.47
C ARG A 64 -8.54 -11.75 -7.75
N GLY A 65 -9.35 -10.73 -7.95
CA GLY A 65 -10.68 -10.61 -7.35
C GLY A 65 -10.71 -9.85 -6.02
N HIS A 66 -9.57 -9.74 -5.34
CA HIS A 66 -9.49 -8.95 -4.11
C HIS A 66 -9.33 -7.47 -4.44
N ALA A 67 -10.13 -6.62 -3.80
CA ALA A 67 -10.06 -5.16 -3.94
C ALA A 67 -10.07 -4.70 -5.43
N GLY A 68 -10.83 -5.39 -6.26
CA GLY A 68 -10.97 -5.05 -7.68
C GLY A 68 -9.80 -5.45 -8.55
N GLN A 69 -8.87 -6.26 -8.05
CA GLN A 69 -7.74 -6.73 -8.87
C GLN A 69 -8.21 -7.65 -9.98
N THR A 70 -7.73 -7.40 -11.20
CA THR A 70 -8.07 -8.20 -12.39
C THR A 70 -7.05 -9.28 -12.68
N ALA A 71 -5.95 -9.30 -11.93
CA ALA A 71 -4.89 -10.29 -12.03
C ALA A 71 -4.25 -10.45 -10.66
N ASP A 72 -3.57 -11.57 -10.45
CA ASP A 72 -2.74 -11.74 -9.26
C ASP A 72 -1.66 -10.65 -9.26
N ALA A 73 -1.40 -10.08 -8.09
CA ALA A 73 -0.46 -8.98 -7.93
C ALA A 73 0.24 -9.08 -6.57
N VAL A 74 1.15 -8.15 -6.33
CA VAL A 74 1.89 -8.06 -5.06
C VAL A 74 1.81 -6.64 -4.54
N ILE A 75 1.55 -6.52 -3.25
CA ILE A 75 1.62 -5.25 -2.53
C ILE A 75 3.06 -5.05 -2.10
N LEU A 76 3.68 -3.96 -2.55
CA LEU A 76 5.09 -3.65 -2.28
C LEU A 76 5.20 -2.84 -1.00
N CYS A 77 5.10 -3.51 0.15
CA CYS A 77 5.14 -2.84 1.45
C CYS A 77 6.52 -2.24 1.74
N HIS A 78 7.58 -2.77 1.12
CA HIS A 78 8.93 -2.19 1.25
C HIS A 78 9.09 -0.89 0.45
N GLN A 79 8.12 -0.53 -0.37
CA GLN A 79 8.09 0.76 -1.07
C GLN A 79 7.02 1.70 -0.50
N VAL A 80 6.66 1.49 0.75
CA VAL A 80 5.71 2.35 1.46
C VAL A 80 6.19 3.80 1.43
N ARG A 81 5.26 4.71 1.12
CA ARG A 81 5.58 6.15 1.05
C ARG A 81 4.34 6.97 1.37
N THR A 82 4.58 8.20 1.82
CA THR A 82 3.52 9.15 2.10
C THR A 82 3.44 10.16 0.97
N ILE A 83 2.24 10.34 0.45
CA ILE A 83 1.97 11.22 -0.69
C ILE A 83 0.75 12.10 -0.40
N SER A 84 0.58 13.15 -1.19
CA SER A 84 -0.62 13.98 -1.14
C SER A 84 -1.84 13.21 -1.61
N VAL A 85 -2.95 13.35 -0.91
CA VAL A 85 -4.25 12.84 -1.36
C VAL A 85 -4.61 13.41 -2.75
N GLY A 86 -4.12 14.62 -3.07
CA GLY A 86 -4.32 15.22 -4.39
C GLY A 86 -3.69 14.44 -5.55
N ARG A 87 -2.84 13.46 -5.28
CA ARG A 87 -2.29 12.58 -6.32
C ARG A 87 -3.28 11.51 -6.78
N ILE A 88 -4.42 11.39 -6.14
CA ILE A 88 -5.45 10.41 -6.57
C ILE A 88 -6.01 10.85 -7.91
N LEU A 89 -5.87 9.98 -8.92
CA LEU A 89 -6.47 10.17 -10.24
C LEU A 89 -7.86 9.54 -10.29
N ALA A 90 -8.06 8.42 -9.59
CA ALA A 90 -9.35 7.78 -9.45
C ALA A 90 -9.39 7.04 -8.11
N ASP A 91 -10.43 7.29 -7.34
CA ASP A 91 -10.71 6.59 -6.09
C ASP A 91 -11.61 5.38 -6.31
N GLU A 92 -12.03 5.16 -7.56
CA GLU A 92 -12.78 3.99 -7.95
C GLU A 92 -11.93 3.12 -8.87
N VAL A 93 -12.08 1.82 -8.73
CA VAL A 93 -11.41 0.86 -9.59
C VAL A 93 -12.40 0.34 -10.61
N ALA A 94 -12.09 0.57 -11.90
CA ALA A 94 -12.92 0.12 -13.03
C ALA A 94 -14.37 0.62 -12.96
N GLY A 95 -14.60 1.80 -12.43
CA GLY A 95 -15.93 2.41 -12.39
C GLY A 95 -16.92 1.73 -11.46
N SER A 96 -16.49 0.83 -10.61
CA SER A 96 -17.39 0.02 -9.77
C SER A 96 -17.39 0.44 -8.30
N GLY A 97 -17.00 1.67 -8.02
CA GLY A 97 -16.93 2.18 -6.66
C GLY A 97 -15.58 1.92 -6.00
N VAL A 98 -15.43 2.46 -4.80
CA VAL A 98 -14.21 2.27 -4.03
C VAL A 98 -14.08 0.81 -3.61
N ARG A 99 -12.89 0.26 -3.78
CA ARG A 99 -12.60 -1.13 -3.43
C ARG A 99 -11.63 -1.17 -2.27
N TYR A 100 -11.89 -2.08 -1.36
CA TYR A 100 -11.11 -2.22 -0.14
C TYR A 100 -10.53 -3.62 -0.03
N VAL A 101 -9.36 -3.71 0.55
CA VAL A 101 -8.83 -4.99 1.03
C VAL A 101 -9.59 -5.33 2.29
N THR A 102 -10.48 -6.32 2.21
CA THR A 102 -11.35 -6.72 3.32
C THR A 102 -10.92 -8.02 3.98
N ASP A 103 -10.12 -8.83 3.29
CA ASP A 103 -9.64 -10.11 3.85
C ASP A 103 -8.70 -9.85 5.03
N PRO A 104 -9.05 -10.30 6.24
CA PRO A 104 -8.21 -10.06 7.41
C PRO A 104 -6.84 -10.71 7.32
N ARG A 105 -6.68 -11.78 6.53
CA ARG A 105 -5.38 -12.42 6.33
C ARG A 105 -4.45 -11.54 5.52
N ILE A 106 -4.97 -10.86 4.49
CA ILE A 106 -4.17 -9.91 3.70
C ILE A 106 -3.83 -8.70 4.56
N ARG A 107 -4.79 -8.17 5.31
CA ARG A 107 -4.52 -7.04 6.21
C ARG A 107 -3.44 -7.38 7.24
N THR A 108 -3.51 -8.56 7.83
CA THR A 108 -2.49 -9.02 8.79
C THR A 108 -1.13 -9.16 8.11
N ALA A 109 -1.09 -9.74 6.92
CA ALA A 109 0.15 -9.89 6.17
C ALA A 109 0.78 -8.54 5.84
N VAL A 110 -0.04 -7.53 5.47
CA VAL A 110 0.45 -6.18 5.22
C VAL A 110 1.03 -5.55 6.50
N ARG A 111 0.34 -5.70 7.63
CA ARG A 111 0.85 -5.21 8.92
C ARG A 111 2.20 -5.85 9.25
N THR A 112 2.29 -7.16 9.10
CA THR A 112 3.52 -7.90 9.37
C THR A 112 4.66 -7.46 8.45
N ALA A 113 4.37 -7.28 7.16
CA ALA A 113 5.36 -6.83 6.20
C ALA A 113 5.86 -5.41 6.52
N LEU A 114 4.97 -4.50 6.93
CA LEU A 114 5.35 -3.14 7.33
C LEU A 114 6.16 -3.15 8.62
N GLU A 115 5.77 -3.95 9.60
CA GLU A 115 6.54 -4.09 10.84
C GLU A 115 7.96 -4.58 10.54
N HIS A 116 8.07 -5.57 9.67
CA HIS A 116 9.37 -6.10 9.25
C HIS A 116 10.21 -5.03 8.54
N HIS A 117 9.61 -4.35 7.58
CA HIS A 117 10.30 -3.34 6.79
C HIS A 117 10.81 -2.17 7.65
N LEU A 118 10.02 -1.77 8.62
CA LEU A 118 10.35 -0.66 9.51
C LEU A 118 11.18 -1.10 10.73
N GLY A 119 11.48 -2.39 10.84
CA GLY A 119 12.25 -2.91 11.95
C GLY A 119 11.50 -2.97 13.27
N LEU A 120 10.18 -2.86 13.24
CA LEU A 120 9.37 -2.85 14.46
C LEU A 120 9.24 -4.23 15.10
N ASP A 121 9.59 -5.27 14.37
CA ASP A 121 9.60 -6.66 14.84
C ASP A 121 10.92 -7.05 15.50
N ILE A 122 11.89 -6.15 15.50
CA ILE A 122 13.20 -6.35 16.10
C ILE A 122 13.27 -5.54 17.39
N PRO A 123 13.61 -6.16 18.54
CA PRO A 123 13.77 -5.38 19.78
C PRO A 123 14.84 -4.30 19.63
N ASP A 124 14.58 -3.14 20.18
CA ASP A 124 15.57 -2.08 20.22
C ASP A 124 16.77 -2.55 21.04
N LEU A 125 17.96 -2.11 20.63
CA LEU A 125 19.16 -2.38 21.38
C LEU A 125 19.12 -1.61 22.71
N ALA A 126 19.73 -2.21 23.73
CA ALA A 126 19.91 -1.51 24.98
C ALA A 126 20.75 -0.25 24.77
N ASP A 127 20.59 0.73 25.67
CA ASP A 127 21.35 1.97 25.59
C ASP A 127 22.84 1.70 25.49
N GLY A 128 23.48 2.34 24.50
CA GLY A 128 24.89 2.19 24.27
C GLY A 128 25.28 0.93 23.51
N ALA A 129 24.35 0.09 23.13
CA ALA A 129 24.59 -1.14 22.37
C ALA A 129 24.43 -0.96 20.86
N ALA A 130 24.20 0.24 20.43
CA ALA A 130 24.00 0.55 19.02
C ALA A 130 25.29 0.43 18.21
#